data_2af79bad22b7df44685a42ad55874766
#
_entry.id   2af79bad22b7df44685a42ad55874766
#
_cell.length_a   1.000
_cell.length_b   1.000
_cell.length_c   1.000
_cell.angle_alpha   90.00
_cell.angle_beta   90.00
_cell.angle_gamma   90.00
#
_symmetry.space_group_name_H-M   'P 1'
#
loop_
_entity.id
_entity.type
_entity.pdbx_description
1 polymer ?
#
loop_
_entity_poly.entity_id
_entity_poly.type
_entity_poly.pdbx_seq_one_letter_code
_entity_poly.pdbx_strand_id
1 'polypeptide(L)'
;MEFWPLAGWLTAGVMAGVLYGASLAFSYEIAIVLAIVSRLLLTGALHEDGLADFFDGFGGGGKNRQRILDIMKDSHIGTYGVVALLAYFALLFLALHSLRPIDAAFTILAVDPYAKMVSAQIIQMMPYARTAETAKNRTVYRKLSVPAGIALALQGLLPIGLYLWWMEERLQAGASAAMGIDWRMLIFLPCLVMYFLYLFIWRRLRGYTGDCCGAMFLLTELTAYLVVSYYLS
;
A
#
# COMPACT_ATOMS: atom_id res chain seq x y z
N MET A 1 12.99 -9.07 0.73
CA MET A 1 12.12 -8.07 0.07
C MET A 1 11.83 -8.39 -1.39
N GLU A 2 12.67 -9.14 -2.09
CA GLU A 2 12.45 -9.54 -3.49
C GLU A 2 11.12 -10.29 -3.73
N PHE A 3 10.57 -10.94 -2.71
CA PHE A 3 9.28 -11.63 -2.74
C PHE A 3 8.14 -10.85 -2.08
N TRP A 4 8.34 -9.56 -1.79
CA TRP A 4 7.28 -8.77 -1.16
C TRP A 4 6.03 -8.61 -2.03
N PRO A 5 6.13 -8.37 -3.35
CA PRO A 5 4.94 -8.38 -4.20
C PRO A 5 4.25 -9.76 -4.27
N LEU A 6 5.00 -10.86 -4.13
CA LEU A 6 4.40 -12.20 -4.09
C LEU A 6 3.55 -12.40 -2.80
N ALA A 7 4.01 -11.87 -1.66
CA ALA A 7 3.17 -11.79 -0.48
C ALA A 7 1.93 -10.92 -0.74
N GLY A 8 2.04 -9.88 -1.59
CA GLY A 8 0.94 -9.07 -2.08
C GLY A 8 -0.09 -9.87 -2.86
N TRP A 9 0.31 -10.83 -3.67
CA TRP A 9 -0.63 -11.72 -4.37
C TRP A 9 -1.49 -12.51 -3.39
N LEU A 10 -0.90 -12.98 -2.28
CA LEU A 10 -1.64 -13.69 -1.24
C LEU A 10 -2.59 -12.76 -0.50
N THR A 11 -2.10 -11.59 -0.03
CA THR A 11 -2.93 -10.63 0.73
C THR A 11 -4.06 -10.07 -0.13
N ALA A 12 -3.77 -9.73 -1.38
CA ALA A 12 -4.77 -9.30 -2.35
C ALA A 12 -5.76 -10.42 -2.70
N GLY A 13 -5.28 -11.64 -2.89
CA GLY A 13 -6.14 -12.80 -3.20
C GLY A 13 -7.16 -13.06 -2.10
N VAL A 14 -6.74 -13.03 -0.84
CA VAL A 14 -7.64 -13.19 0.30
C VAL A 14 -8.62 -12.01 0.40
N MET A 15 -8.13 -10.77 0.34
CA MET A 15 -8.98 -9.59 0.43
C MET A 15 -10.01 -9.52 -0.71
N ALA A 16 -9.58 -9.73 -1.95
CA ALA A 16 -10.47 -9.73 -3.12
C ALA A 16 -11.49 -10.88 -3.09
N GLY A 17 -11.05 -12.07 -2.71
CA GLY A 17 -11.91 -13.24 -2.56
C GLY A 17 -12.98 -13.05 -1.50
N VAL A 18 -12.63 -12.48 -0.34
CA VAL A 18 -13.58 -12.15 0.73
C VAL A 18 -14.53 -11.05 0.28
N LEU A 19 -14.04 -9.98 -0.37
CA LEU A 19 -14.88 -8.90 -0.88
C LEU A 19 -15.94 -9.44 -1.84
N TYR A 20 -15.50 -10.15 -2.87
CA TYR A 20 -16.41 -10.66 -3.88
C TYR A 20 -17.38 -11.72 -3.30
N GLY A 21 -16.86 -12.70 -2.56
CA GLY A 21 -17.68 -13.75 -1.94
C GLY A 21 -18.69 -13.19 -0.94
N ALA A 22 -18.30 -12.26 -0.08
CA ALA A 22 -19.21 -11.63 0.87
C ALA A 22 -20.26 -10.74 0.19
N SER A 23 -19.94 -10.11 -0.95
CA SER A 23 -20.90 -9.29 -1.69
C SER A 23 -22.05 -10.09 -2.31
N LEU A 24 -21.92 -11.42 -2.40
CA LEU A 24 -23.00 -12.30 -2.84
C LEU A 24 -24.03 -12.62 -1.75
N ALA A 25 -23.67 -12.38 -0.46
CA ALA A 25 -24.48 -12.76 0.69
C ALA A 25 -24.88 -11.57 1.58
N PHE A 26 -24.09 -10.52 1.58
CA PHE A 26 -24.26 -9.33 2.43
C PHE A 26 -24.37 -8.06 1.57
N SER A 27 -24.70 -6.94 2.21
CA SER A 27 -24.59 -5.63 1.54
C SER A 27 -23.14 -5.33 1.18
N TYR A 28 -22.93 -4.51 0.15
CA TYR A 28 -21.61 -4.23 -0.35
C TYR A 28 -20.70 -3.56 0.70
N GLU A 29 -21.28 -2.70 1.55
CA GLU A 29 -20.58 -2.05 2.64
C GLU A 29 -20.01 -3.08 3.65
N ILE A 30 -20.81 -4.08 4.00
CA ILE A 30 -20.38 -5.17 4.89
C ILE A 30 -19.28 -5.97 4.20
N ALA A 31 -19.42 -6.28 2.92
CA ALA A 31 -18.41 -7.02 2.16
C ALA A 31 -17.05 -6.31 2.13
N ILE A 32 -17.03 -4.99 1.96
CA ILE A 32 -15.79 -4.19 2.00
C ILE A 32 -15.16 -4.26 3.39
N VAL A 33 -15.96 -4.08 4.45
CA VAL A 33 -15.42 -4.14 5.83
C VAL A 33 -14.84 -5.52 6.12
N LEU A 34 -15.53 -6.61 5.76
CA LEU A 34 -15.03 -7.97 5.93
C LEU A 34 -13.73 -8.21 5.15
N ALA A 35 -13.63 -7.67 3.94
CA ALA A 35 -12.41 -7.75 3.14
C ALA A 35 -11.23 -7.03 3.81
N ILE A 36 -11.43 -5.82 4.32
CA ILE A 36 -10.42 -5.07 5.07
C ILE A 36 -10.00 -5.87 6.32
N VAL A 37 -10.97 -6.36 7.10
CA VAL A 37 -10.69 -7.16 8.31
C VAL A 37 -9.92 -8.44 7.96
N SER A 38 -10.25 -9.12 6.87
CA SER A 38 -9.54 -10.33 6.45
C SER A 38 -8.06 -10.07 6.16
N ARG A 39 -7.73 -8.94 5.53
CA ARG A 39 -6.34 -8.51 5.31
C ARG A 39 -5.64 -8.18 6.62
N LEU A 40 -6.30 -7.43 7.52
CA LEU A 40 -5.75 -7.10 8.84
C LEU A 40 -5.41 -8.37 9.64
N LEU A 41 -6.30 -9.34 9.67
CA LEU A 41 -6.06 -10.62 10.34
C LEU A 41 -4.92 -11.41 9.71
N LEU A 42 -4.84 -11.44 8.39
CA LEU A 42 -3.79 -12.17 7.67
C LEU A 42 -2.40 -11.56 7.89
N THR A 43 -2.31 -10.23 7.94
CA THR A 43 -1.03 -9.52 8.11
C THR A 43 -0.69 -9.21 9.56
N GLY A 44 -1.61 -9.45 10.50
CA GLY A 44 -1.49 -9.00 11.89
C GLY A 44 -1.45 -7.47 12.01
N ALA A 45 -2.11 -6.75 11.09
CA ALA A 45 -2.12 -5.28 11.00
C ALA A 45 -0.72 -4.63 10.93
N LEU A 46 0.29 -5.37 10.45
CA LEU A 46 1.70 -4.93 10.43
C LEU A 46 1.91 -3.61 9.69
N HIS A 47 1.21 -3.42 8.57
CA HIS A 47 1.38 -2.22 7.76
C HIS A 47 0.64 -1.03 8.36
N GLU A 48 -0.52 -1.27 8.95
CA GLU A 48 -1.36 -0.28 9.61
C GLU A 48 -0.70 0.21 10.92
N ASP A 49 -0.07 -0.68 11.68
CA ASP A 49 0.80 -0.32 12.81
C ASP A 49 1.94 0.60 12.35
N GLY A 50 2.61 0.23 11.26
CA GLY A 50 3.64 1.07 10.66
C GLY A 50 3.13 2.44 10.18
N LEU A 51 1.89 2.52 9.67
CA LEU A 51 1.27 3.79 9.29
C LEU A 51 1.04 4.68 10.52
N ALA A 52 0.50 4.11 11.61
CA ALA A 52 0.27 4.82 12.85
C ALA A 52 1.58 5.33 13.45
N ASP A 53 2.58 4.46 13.60
CA ASP A 53 3.91 4.80 14.13
C ASP A 53 4.60 5.88 13.28
N PHE A 54 4.44 5.82 11.95
CA PHE A 54 4.95 6.83 11.03
C PHE A 54 4.33 8.20 11.30
N PHE A 55 3.01 8.30 11.38
CA PHE A 55 2.35 9.57 11.60
C PHE A 55 2.59 10.12 13.00
N ASP A 56 2.61 9.27 14.03
CA ASP A 56 2.95 9.69 15.40
C ASP A 56 4.42 10.16 15.48
N GLY A 57 5.34 9.42 14.89
CA GLY A 57 6.76 9.78 14.87
C GLY A 57 7.02 11.11 14.20
N PHE A 58 6.52 11.31 12.98
CA PHE A 58 6.74 12.54 12.23
C PHE A 58 5.90 13.72 12.72
N GLY A 59 4.70 13.47 13.26
CA GLY A 59 3.83 14.49 13.84
C GLY A 59 4.33 14.99 15.19
N GLY A 60 4.68 14.05 16.10
CA GLY A 60 5.11 14.37 17.46
C GLY A 60 6.61 14.67 17.61
N GLY A 61 7.46 14.15 16.72
CA GLY A 61 8.92 14.27 16.80
C GLY A 61 9.51 15.59 16.26
N GLY A 62 8.72 16.36 15.53
CA GLY A 62 9.17 17.64 14.95
C GLY A 62 10.35 17.47 13.98
N LYS A 63 11.43 18.22 14.18
CA LYS A 63 12.67 18.15 13.39
C LYS A 63 13.75 17.28 14.04
N ASN A 64 13.49 16.73 15.21
CA ASN A 64 14.47 15.94 15.95
C ASN A 64 14.41 14.47 15.52
N ARG A 65 15.45 14.03 14.80
CA ARG A 65 15.58 12.66 14.28
C ARG A 65 15.44 11.60 15.39
N GLN A 66 16.13 11.79 16.51
CA GLN A 66 16.10 10.80 17.59
C GLN A 66 14.71 10.70 18.21
N ARG A 67 14.05 11.83 18.46
CA ARG A 67 12.68 11.87 18.99
C ARG A 67 11.67 11.19 18.05
N ILE A 68 11.82 11.38 16.73
CA ILE A 68 10.99 10.66 15.74
C ILE A 68 11.17 9.14 15.90
N LEU A 69 12.41 8.68 15.96
CA LEU A 69 12.72 7.26 16.12
C LEU A 69 12.23 6.69 17.46
N ASP A 70 12.33 7.47 18.54
CA ASP A 70 11.88 7.04 19.88
C ASP A 70 10.36 6.89 19.91
N ILE A 71 9.60 7.84 19.33
CA ILE A 71 8.14 7.74 19.22
C ILE A 71 7.74 6.53 18.39
N MET A 72 8.37 6.31 17.22
CA MET A 72 8.11 5.12 16.39
C MET A 72 8.43 3.78 17.08
N LYS A 73 9.23 3.80 18.16
CA LYS A 73 9.56 2.60 18.94
C LYS A 73 8.60 2.38 20.09
N ASP A 74 7.91 3.41 20.52
CA ASP A 74 6.91 3.34 21.58
C ASP A 74 5.69 2.54 21.08
N SER A 75 5.20 1.61 21.89
CA SER A 75 4.03 0.81 21.58
C SER A 75 2.69 1.54 21.81
N HIS A 76 2.73 2.78 22.33
CA HIS A 76 1.53 3.58 22.57
C HIS A 76 1.15 4.36 21.31
N ILE A 77 -0.08 4.20 20.87
CA ILE A 77 -0.61 4.99 19.76
C ILE A 77 -0.91 6.43 20.21
N GLY A 78 -0.48 7.38 19.41
CA GLY A 78 -0.77 8.80 19.62
C GLY A 78 -1.93 9.32 18.74
N THR A 79 -2.25 10.59 18.91
CA THR A 79 -3.37 11.22 18.18
C THR A 79 -3.13 11.24 16.68
N TYR A 80 -1.90 11.47 16.23
CA TYR A 80 -1.60 11.50 14.78
C TYR A 80 -1.79 10.14 14.13
N GLY A 81 -1.39 9.06 14.81
CA GLY A 81 -1.60 7.68 14.34
C GLY A 81 -3.09 7.34 14.25
N VAL A 82 -3.87 7.67 15.28
CA VAL A 82 -5.33 7.44 15.27
C VAL A 82 -6.00 8.18 14.11
N VAL A 83 -5.70 9.48 13.94
CA VAL A 83 -6.28 10.29 12.85
C VAL A 83 -5.87 9.74 11.48
N ALA A 84 -4.61 9.33 11.32
CA ALA A 84 -4.12 8.75 10.08
C ALA A 84 -4.81 7.44 9.73
N LEU A 85 -5.00 6.53 10.70
CA LEU A 85 -5.72 5.26 10.49
C LEU A 85 -7.19 5.50 10.13
N LEU A 86 -7.89 6.40 10.84
CA LEU A 86 -9.27 6.74 10.53
C LEU A 86 -9.41 7.31 9.11
N ALA A 87 -8.53 8.24 8.73
CA ALA A 87 -8.53 8.81 7.38
C ALA A 87 -8.20 7.75 6.31
N TYR A 88 -7.21 6.89 6.57
CA TYR A 88 -6.84 5.81 5.66
C TYR A 88 -8.00 4.83 5.43
N PHE A 89 -8.61 4.30 6.49
CA PHE A 89 -9.70 3.35 6.36
C PHE A 89 -10.96 3.97 5.74
N ALA A 90 -11.25 5.23 6.06
CA ALA A 90 -12.37 5.94 5.45
C ALA A 90 -12.16 6.11 3.93
N LEU A 91 -10.97 6.56 3.50
CA LEU A 91 -10.66 6.73 2.09
C LEU A 91 -10.59 5.39 1.35
N LEU A 92 -10.01 4.35 1.94
CA LEU A 92 -9.99 3.00 1.38
C LEU A 92 -11.41 2.46 1.19
N PHE A 93 -12.27 2.58 2.21
CA PHE A 93 -13.66 2.17 2.13
C PHE A 93 -14.39 2.91 1.01
N LEU A 94 -14.31 4.24 0.96
CA LEU A 94 -14.98 5.06 -0.06
C LEU A 94 -14.47 4.75 -1.47
N ALA A 95 -13.16 4.56 -1.65
CA ALA A 95 -12.57 4.22 -2.93
C ALA A 95 -13.07 2.84 -3.43
N LEU A 96 -13.13 1.83 -2.56
CA LEU A 96 -13.67 0.51 -2.92
C LEU A 96 -15.19 0.55 -3.13
N HIS A 97 -15.92 1.33 -2.32
CA HIS A 97 -17.38 1.45 -2.41
C HIS A 97 -17.85 2.11 -3.71
N SER A 98 -17.04 2.98 -4.31
CA SER A 98 -17.34 3.60 -5.60
C SER A 98 -17.26 2.64 -6.80
N LEU A 99 -16.69 1.44 -6.60
CA LEU A 99 -16.49 0.44 -7.64
C LEU A 99 -17.55 -0.67 -7.53
N ARG A 100 -17.86 -1.32 -8.64
CA ARG A 100 -18.66 -2.56 -8.57
C ARG A 100 -17.83 -3.66 -7.89
N PRO A 101 -18.45 -4.62 -7.17
CA PRO A 101 -17.73 -5.65 -6.42
C PRO A 101 -16.65 -6.40 -7.23
N ILE A 102 -16.95 -6.71 -8.49
CA ILE A 102 -15.99 -7.42 -9.37
C ILE A 102 -14.81 -6.51 -9.76
N ASP A 103 -15.08 -5.23 -10.06
CA ASP A 103 -14.05 -4.27 -10.43
C ASP A 103 -13.13 -3.97 -9.22
N ALA A 104 -13.69 -3.84 -8.02
CA ALA A 104 -12.93 -3.69 -6.79
C ALA A 104 -12.05 -4.91 -6.51
N ALA A 105 -12.57 -6.14 -6.70
CA ALA A 105 -11.80 -7.36 -6.49
C ALA A 105 -10.58 -7.43 -7.44
N PHE A 106 -10.76 -7.15 -8.73
CA PHE A 106 -9.64 -7.13 -9.67
C PHE A 106 -8.67 -5.96 -9.41
N THR A 107 -9.18 -4.82 -8.97
CA THR A 107 -8.34 -3.68 -8.57
C THR A 107 -7.44 -4.06 -7.38
N ILE A 108 -7.99 -4.73 -6.35
CA ILE A 108 -7.21 -5.21 -5.20
C ILE A 108 -6.10 -6.15 -5.65
N LEU A 109 -6.42 -7.14 -6.51
CA LEU A 109 -5.45 -8.09 -7.05
C LEU A 109 -4.30 -7.43 -7.83
N ALA A 110 -4.57 -6.33 -8.50
CA ALA A 110 -3.58 -5.61 -9.29
C ALA A 110 -2.73 -4.64 -8.45
N VAL A 111 -3.38 -3.89 -7.56
CA VAL A 111 -2.79 -2.74 -6.87
C VAL A 111 -1.89 -3.15 -5.72
N ASP A 112 -2.27 -4.13 -4.89
CA ASP A 112 -1.47 -4.54 -3.72
C ASP A 112 -0.04 -5.00 -4.12
N PRO A 113 0.15 -5.96 -5.06
CA PRO A 113 1.49 -6.36 -5.48
C PRO A 113 2.29 -5.22 -6.12
N TYR A 114 1.62 -4.37 -6.90
CA TYR A 114 2.24 -3.21 -7.51
C TYR A 114 2.72 -2.20 -6.45
N ALA A 115 1.90 -1.85 -5.48
CA ALA A 115 2.24 -0.92 -4.42
C ALA A 115 3.40 -1.43 -3.55
N LYS A 116 3.45 -2.74 -3.27
CA LYS A 116 4.59 -3.38 -2.58
C LYS A 116 5.87 -3.30 -3.41
N MET A 117 5.80 -3.50 -4.72
CA MET A 117 6.96 -3.35 -5.62
C MET A 117 7.48 -1.90 -5.59
N VAL A 118 6.60 -0.91 -5.72
CA VAL A 118 6.98 0.51 -5.71
C VAL A 118 7.59 0.89 -4.38
N SER A 119 6.98 0.50 -3.27
CA SER A 119 7.43 0.84 -1.92
C SER A 119 8.74 0.15 -1.54
N ALA A 120 9.02 -1.04 -2.09
CA ALA A 120 10.29 -1.75 -1.87
C ALA A 120 11.52 -0.97 -2.36
N GLN A 121 11.35 0.00 -3.26
CA GLN A 121 12.45 0.81 -3.76
C GLN A 121 13.12 1.66 -2.68
N ILE A 122 12.43 2.00 -1.59
CA ILE A 122 13.01 2.77 -0.48
C ILE A 122 14.30 2.11 0.06
N ILE A 123 14.34 0.77 0.07
CA ILE A 123 15.49 -0.01 0.57
C ILE A 123 16.73 0.16 -0.30
N GLN A 124 16.52 0.39 -1.62
CA GLN A 124 17.61 0.69 -2.54
C GLN A 124 18.09 2.14 -2.43
N MET A 125 17.17 3.04 -2.11
CA MET A 125 17.38 4.49 -2.19
C MET A 125 17.99 5.07 -0.92
N MET A 126 17.83 4.42 0.26
CA MET A 126 18.36 4.95 1.51
C MET A 126 18.80 3.84 2.49
N PRO A 127 19.71 4.16 3.44
CA PRO A 127 20.13 3.21 4.47
C PRO A 127 19.05 3.01 5.53
N TYR A 128 19.14 1.95 6.30
CA TYR A 128 18.31 1.75 7.49
C TYR A 128 18.64 2.79 8.55
N ALA A 129 17.62 3.40 9.16
CA ALA A 129 17.77 4.55 10.04
C ALA A 129 18.27 4.19 11.45
N ARG A 130 18.21 2.93 11.86
CA ARG A 130 18.63 2.46 13.18
C ARG A 130 19.89 1.60 13.07
N THR A 131 20.67 1.51 14.17
CA THR A 131 21.75 0.52 14.28
C THR A 131 21.17 -0.86 14.60
N ALA A 132 21.97 -1.92 14.39
CA ALA A 132 21.55 -3.29 14.71
C ALA A 132 21.12 -3.47 16.18
N GLU A 133 21.69 -2.67 17.10
CA GLU A 133 21.38 -2.70 18.54
C GLU A 133 20.07 -1.99 18.88
N THR A 134 19.67 -0.99 18.10
CA THR A 134 18.46 -0.16 18.34
C THR A 134 17.29 -0.56 17.47
N ALA A 135 17.49 -1.49 16.54
CA ALA A 135 16.44 -1.94 15.63
C ALA A 135 15.31 -2.67 16.37
N LYS A 136 14.05 -2.33 16.04
CA LYS A 136 12.83 -3.00 16.55
C LYS A 136 12.82 -4.49 16.11
N ASN A 137 13.31 -4.74 14.90
CA ASN A 137 13.52 -6.08 14.34
C ASN A 137 14.97 -6.24 13.87
N ARG A 138 15.60 -7.40 14.16
CA ARG A 138 16.97 -7.70 13.76
C ARG A 138 17.17 -7.90 12.25
N THR A 139 16.11 -7.84 11.47
CA THR A 139 16.15 -8.05 10.01
C THR A 139 16.56 -6.75 9.34
N VAL A 140 17.84 -6.65 8.95
CA VAL A 140 18.32 -5.59 8.07
C VAL A 140 18.17 -6.06 6.64
N TYR A 141 17.36 -5.37 5.86
CA TYR A 141 17.17 -5.69 4.45
C TYR A 141 18.45 -5.37 3.65
N ARG A 142 18.90 -6.34 2.87
CA ARG A 142 20.02 -6.15 1.94
C ARG A 142 19.51 -5.46 0.67
N LYS A 143 20.39 -4.68 0.04
CA LYS A 143 20.14 -4.18 -1.31
C LYS A 143 19.88 -5.34 -2.26
N LEU A 144 18.92 -5.16 -3.17
CA LEU A 144 18.58 -6.17 -4.15
C LEU A 144 19.69 -6.32 -5.18
N SER A 145 20.00 -7.54 -5.57
CA SER A 145 20.78 -7.82 -6.78
C SER A 145 19.95 -7.53 -8.04
N VAL A 146 20.60 -7.42 -9.19
CA VAL A 146 19.87 -7.21 -10.46
C VAL A 146 18.81 -8.29 -10.73
N PRO A 147 19.10 -9.60 -10.59
CA PRO A 147 18.08 -10.64 -10.76
C PRO A 147 16.91 -10.51 -9.77
N ALA A 148 17.20 -10.17 -8.51
CA ALA A 148 16.17 -9.93 -7.49
C ALA A 148 15.30 -8.70 -7.82
N GLY A 149 15.89 -7.65 -8.38
CA GLY A 149 15.18 -6.47 -8.89
C GLY A 149 14.26 -6.81 -10.07
N ILE A 150 14.71 -7.64 -11.00
CA ILE A 150 13.88 -8.13 -12.12
C ILE A 150 12.72 -8.98 -11.58
N ALA A 151 12.99 -9.90 -10.67
CA ALA A 151 11.95 -10.72 -10.04
C ALA A 151 10.90 -9.86 -9.31
N LEU A 152 11.34 -8.86 -8.55
CA LEU A 152 10.47 -7.88 -7.88
C LEU A 152 9.58 -7.14 -8.90
N ALA A 153 10.18 -6.65 -9.99
CA ALA A 153 9.46 -5.91 -11.03
C ALA A 153 8.42 -6.78 -11.74
N LEU A 154 8.78 -8.02 -12.11
CA LEU A 154 7.84 -8.95 -12.74
C LEU A 154 6.65 -9.26 -11.84
N GLN A 155 6.89 -9.53 -10.55
CA GLN A 155 5.85 -9.82 -9.58
C GLN A 155 4.88 -8.66 -9.35
N GLY A 156 5.36 -7.41 -9.40
CA GLY A 156 4.52 -6.23 -9.20
C GLY A 156 3.85 -5.72 -10.46
N LEU A 157 4.54 -5.78 -11.62
CA LEU A 157 4.02 -5.24 -12.89
C LEU A 157 3.08 -6.21 -13.61
N LEU A 158 3.24 -7.53 -13.45
CA LEU A 158 2.39 -8.50 -14.12
C LEU A 158 0.91 -8.35 -13.75
N PRO A 159 0.51 -8.27 -12.45
CA PRO A 159 -0.89 -8.13 -12.09
C PRO A 159 -1.53 -6.84 -12.62
N ILE A 160 -0.82 -5.72 -12.52
CA ILE A 160 -1.36 -4.45 -13.00
C ILE A 160 -1.42 -4.39 -14.53
N GLY A 161 -0.46 -5.02 -15.22
CA GLY A 161 -0.50 -5.17 -16.68
C GLY A 161 -1.69 -6.00 -17.15
N LEU A 162 -1.95 -7.13 -16.49
CA LEU A 162 -3.13 -7.98 -16.76
C LEU A 162 -4.43 -7.24 -16.45
N TYR A 163 -4.47 -6.44 -15.39
CA TYR A 163 -5.63 -5.63 -15.04
C TYR A 163 -5.93 -4.57 -16.11
N LEU A 164 -4.92 -3.85 -16.59
CA LEU A 164 -5.07 -2.85 -17.65
C LEU A 164 -5.56 -3.48 -18.97
N TRP A 165 -4.97 -4.62 -19.33
CA TRP A 165 -5.42 -5.39 -20.50
C TRP A 165 -6.88 -5.84 -20.36
N TRP A 166 -7.26 -6.39 -19.20
CA TRP A 166 -8.65 -6.79 -18.94
C TRP A 166 -9.64 -5.61 -19.00
N MET A 167 -9.24 -4.44 -18.51
CA MET A 167 -10.06 -3.23 -18.59
C MET A 167 -10.24 -2.75 -20.03
N GLU A 168 -9.18 -2.81 -20.84
CA GLU A 168 -9.25 -2.43 -22.26
C GLU A 168 -10.17 -3.36 -23.05
N GLU A 169 -10.07 -4.67 -22.87
CA GLU A 169 -10.97 -5.66 -23.48
C GLU A 169 -12.45 -5.37 -23.16
N ARG A 170 -12.74 -5.01 -21.91
CA ARG A 170 -14.11 -4.67 -21.49
C ARG A 170 -14.62 -3.38 -22.14
N LEU A 171 -13.78 -2.39 -22.32
CA LEU A 171 -14.15 -1.16 -23.03
C LEU A 171 -14.45 -1.42 -24.50
N GLN A 172 -13.64 -2.24 -25.16
CA GLN A 172 -13.86 -2.64 -26.57
C GLN A 172 -15.12 -3.47 -26.74
N ALA A 173 -15.48 -4.29 -25.74
CA ALA A 173 -16.72 -5.07 -25.75
C ALA A 173 -18.00 -4.23 -25.50
N GLY A 174 -17.89 -2.89 -25.42
CA GLY A 174 -19.04 -1.99 -25.24
C GLY A 174 -19.62 -1.99 -23.83
N ALA A 175 -18.87 -2.46 -22.84
CA ALA A 175 -19.25 -2.30 -21.43
C ALA A 175 -19.33 -0.80 -21.15
N SER A 176 -20.54 -0.28 -21.00
CA SER A 176 -20.83 1.10 -20.63
C SER A 176 -20.27 1.36 -19.24
N ALA A 177 -19.08 1.79 -19.17
CA ALA A 177 -18.51 2.31 -17.95
C ALA A 177 -17.34 3.21 -18.30
N ALA A 178 -17.48 4.44 -17.93
CA ALA A 178 -16.40 5.35 -17.63
C ALA A 178 -15.29 5.47 -18.69
N MET A 179 -14.77 6.65 -18.83
CA MET A 179 -13.50 6.91 -19.51
C MET A 179 -12.47 5.84 -19.10
N GLY A 180 -11.90 5.14 -20.07
CA GLY A 180 -10.90 4.12 -19.79
C GLY A 180 -9.84 4.66 -18.84
N ILE A 181 -9.37 3.82 -17.91
CA ILE A 181 -8.34 4.23 -16.94
C ILE A 181 -7.12 4.73 -17.71
N ASP A 182 -6.71 5.97 -17.47
CA ASP A 182 -5.40 6.41 -17.95
C ASP A 182 -4.31 5.66 -17.19
N TRP A 183 -3.72 4.65 -17.87
CA TRP A 183 -2.66 3.82 -17.32
C TRP A 183 -1.47 4.66 -16.81
N ARG A 184 -1.24 5.86 -17.37
CA ARG A 184 -0.17 6.76 -16.91
C ARG A 184 -0.45 7.23 -15.49
N MET A 185 -1.70 7.66 -15.20
CA MET A 185 -2.08 8.08 -13.85
C MET A 185 -1.97 6.91 -12.87
N LEU A 186 -2.45 5.72 -13.25
CA LEU A 186 -2.40 4.55 -12.38
C LEU A 186 -0.97 4.09 -12.08
N ILE A 187 -0.05 4.21 -13.04
CA ILE A 187 1.35 3.81 -12.86
C ILE A 187 2.17 4.93 -12.21
N PHE A 188 2.10 6.17 -12.72
CA PHE A 188 3.05 7.20 -12.28
C PHE A 188 2.64 7.95 -11.02
N LEU A 189 1.35 8.12 -10.72
CA LEU A 189 0.93 8.87 -9.54
C LEU A 189 1.31 8.16 -8.22
N PRO A 190 1.14 6.84 -8.05
CA PRO A 190 1.68 6.13 -6.89
C PRO A 190 3.22 6.22 -6.77
N CYS A 191 3.94 6.17 -7.90
CA CYS A 191 5.40 6.37 -7.90
C CYS A 191 5.78 7.79 -7.46
N LEU A 192 5.01 8.79 -7.87
CA LEU A 192 5.23 10.18 -7.47
C LEU A 192 4.99 10.36 -5.97
N VAL A 193 3.91 9.79 -5.43
CA VAL A 193 3.62 9.79 -3.98
C VAL A 193 4.76 9.11 -3.21
N MET A 194 5.21 7.94 -3.66
CA MET A 194 6.37 7.25 -3.07
C MET A 194 7.60 8.13 -3.07
N TYR A 195 7.89 8.83 -4.17
CA TYR A 195 9.05 9.71 -4.27
C TYR A 195 8.96 10.92 -3.34
N PHE A 196 7.77 11.52 -3.19
CA PHE A 196 7.57 12.59 -2.20
C PHE A 196 7.74 12.10 -0.76
N LEU A 197 7.23 10.91 -0.43
CA LEU A 197 7.45 10.26 0.87
C LEU A 197 8.94 9.98 1.10
N TYR A 198 9.65 9.47 0.08
CA TYR A 198 11.10 9.30 0.13
C TYR A 198 11.81 10.62 0.48
N LEU A 199 11.52 11.71 -0.23
CA LEU A 199 12.14 13.01 0.04
C LEU A 199 11.82 13.52 1.46
N PHE A 200 10.59 13.33 1.91
CA PHE A 200 10.15 13.71 3.25
C PHE A 200 10.90 12.92 4.33
N ILE A 201 10.96 11.59 4.21
CA ILE A 201 11.67 10.69 5.13
C ILE A 201 13.16 11.03 5.12
N TRP A 202 13.77 11.19 3.93
CA TRP A 202 15.18 11.51 3.81
C TRP A 202 15.56 12.82 4.51
N ARG A 203 14.74 13.84 4.38
CA ARG A 203 14.99 15.13 5.04
C ARG A 203 14.95 15.06 6.57
N ARG A 204 14.18 14.14 7.13
CA ARG A 204 13.94 14.05 8.58
C ARG A 204 14.78 12.96 9.25
N LEU A 205 14.88 11.78 8.64
CA LEU A 205 15.54 10.60 9.23
C LEU A 205 16.88 10.25 8.60
N ARG A 206 17.17 10.70 7.37
CA ARG A 206 18.35 10.27 6.60
C ARG A 206 18.45 8.73 6.47
N GLY A 207 17.32 8.04 6.47
CA GLY A 207 17.21 6.60 6.39
C GLY A 207 15.76 6.15 6.60
N TYR A 208 15.46 4.86 6.42
CA TYR A 208 14.12 4.30 6.60
C TYR A 208 14.03 3.39 7.83
N THR A 209 12.80 3.17 8.34
CA THR A 209 12.44 2.13 9.31
C THR A 209 11.44 1.17 8.68
N GLY A 210 11.09 0.07 9.37
CA GLY A 210 9.99 -0.80 8.96
C GLY A 210 8.67 -0.06 8.84
N ASP A 211 8.42 0.86 9.78
CA ASP A 211 7.20 1.69 9.84
C ASP A 211 7.10 2.61 8.61
N CYS A 212 8.24 3.16 8.15
CA CYS A 212 8.29 3.90 6.89
C CYS A 212 7.91 3.02 5.68
N CYS A 213 8.31 1.75 5.67
CA CYS A 213 7.94 0.82 4.60
C CYS A 213 6.44 0.52 4.62
N GLY A 214 5.85 0.28 5.80
CA GLY A 214 4.41 0.06 5.98
C GLY A 214 3.58 1.27 5.53
N ALA A 215 3.92 2.45 6.03
CA ALA A 215 3.25 3.70 5.66
C ALA A 215 3.36 3.99 4.15
N MET A 216 4.55 3.81 3.57
CA MET A 216 4.78 4.03 2.15
C MET A 216 3.95 3.08 1.29
N PHE A 217 3.87 1.80 1.68
CA PHE A 217 3.04 0.81 0.99
C PHE A 217 1.56 1.23 1.02
N LEU A 218 0.98 1.49 2.19
CA LEU A 218 -0.43 1.82 2.33
C LEU A 218 -0.82 3.12 1.61
N LEU A 219 0.03 4.15 1.66
CA LEU A 219 -0.23 5.43 0.99
C LEU A 219 -0.09 5.32 -0.53
N THR A 220 0.86 4.52 -1.02
CA THR A 220 1.04 4.23 -2.44
C THR A 220 -0.14 3.40 -2.98
N GLU A 221 -0.56 2.39 -2.23
CA GLU A 221 -1.72 1.55 -2.52
C GLU A 221 -3.02 2.39 -2.56
N LEU A 222 -3.27 3.19 -1.53
CA LEU A 222 -4.43 4.08 -1.46
C LEU A 222 -4.48 5.05 -2.64
N THR A 223 -3.33 5.58 -3.04
CA THR A 223 -3.25 6.46 -4.23
C THR A 223 -3.73 5.74 -5.49
N ALA A 224 -3.34 4.49 -5.70
CA ALA A 224 -3.77 3.71 -6.85
C ALA A 224 -5.28 3.42 -6.79
N TYR A 225 -5.84 3.09 -5.61
CA TYR A 225 -7.28 2.92 -5.45
C TYR A 225 -8.07 4.19 -5.76
N LEU A 226 -7.58 5.35 -5.31
CA LEU A 226 -8.22 6.64 -5.60
C LEU A 226 -8.17 6.98 -7.10
N VAL A 227 -7.09 6.63 -7.81
CA VAL A 227 -7.01 6.78 -9.26
C VAL A 227 -8.07 5.91 -9.95
N VAL A 228 -8.15 4.63 -9.58
CA VAL A 228 -9.15 3.72 -10.17
C VAL A 228 -10.57 4.19 -9.86
N SER A 229 -10.82 4.60 -8.61
CA SER A 229 -12.11 5.17 -8.19
C SER A 229 -12.51 6.36 -9.05
N TYR A 230 -11.60 7.29 -9.33
CA TYR A 230 -11.86 8.47 -10.16
C TYR A 230 -12.28 8.12 -11.59
N TYR A 231 -11.73 7.05 -12.17
CA TYR A 231 -12.04 6.67 -13.55
C TYR A 231 -13.27 5.75 -13.69
N LEU A 232 -13.63 5.01 -12.65
CA LEU A 232 -14.68 3.98 -12.68
C LEU A 232 -15.93 4.30 -11.84
N SER A 233 -15.91 5.42 -11.09
CA SER A 233 -17.06 5.89 -10.29
C SER A 233 -18.21 6.48 -11.11
#